data_ae044d86281e8b4cea70bca3b24dbe73
#
_entry.id   ae044d86281e8b4cea70bca3b24dbe73
#
_cell.length_a   1.000
_cell.length_b   1.000
_cell.length_c   1.000
_cell.angle_alpha   90.00
_cell.angle_beta   90.00
_cell.angle_gamma   90.00
#
_symmetry.space_group_name_H-M   'P 1'
#
loop_
_entity.id
_entity.type
_entity.pdbx_description
1 polymer ?
#
loop_
_entity_poly.entity_id
_entity_poly.type
_entity_poly.pdbx_seq_one_letter_code
_entity_poly.pdbx_strand_id
1 'polypeptide(L)'
;MKIMTKKINLKITIEETAERHPVPVLGTDYKVKIIYKNIKVAELDVEDKIIKISLPNKYKKANNERILDIAIDKMYEQIAKVEIERAMEKTRILLGFAPEDYEIKKMYNELGRCEENKIIINPEIVKYGRDVIDYIVLHEYCHLKYKTHCKGFIKMLEKYEPNFEKYEKILKEVFWGWNW
;
A
#
# COMPACT_ATOMS: atom_id res chain seq x y z
N MET A 1 -9.30 -41.06 17.82
CA MET A 1 -8.61 -40.96 16.53
C MET A 1 -7.34 -40.11 16.75
N LYS A 2 -6.16 -40.75 16.84
CA LYS A 2 -4.89 -40.09 17.12
C LYS A 2 -4.37 -39.46 15.83
N ILE A 3 -4.26 -38.12 15.81
CA ILE A 3 -3.59 -37.38 14.72
C ILE A 3 -2.08 -37.55 14.93
N MET A 4 -1.45 -38.29 14.02
CA MET A 4 0.02 -38.44 14.00
C MET A 4 0.65 -37.13 13.54
N THR A 5 1.20 -36.39 14.47
CA THR A 5 2.10 -35.24 14.15
C THR A 5 3.43 -35.77 13.64
N LYS A 6 3.65 -35.67 12.33
CA LYS A 6 4.95 -35.90 11.71
C LYS A 6 5.90 -34.79 12.17
N LYS A 7 6.89 -35.15 13.02
CA LYS A 7 8.01 -34.24 13.33
C LYS A 7 8.81 -34.03 12.05
N ILE A 8 8.68 -32.84 11.46
CA ILE A 8 9.56 -32.38 10.39
C ILE A 8 10.81 -31.80 11.07
N ASN A 9 11.95 -32.46 10.89
CA ASN A 9 13.25 -31.98 11.34
C ASN A 9 13.64 -30.81 10.42
N LEU A 10 13.28 -29.60 10.81
CA LEU A 10 13.77 -28.37 10.20
C LEU A 10 15.18 -28.09 10.74
N LYS A 11 16.21 -28.39 9.93
CA LYS A 11 17.51 -27.75 10.10
C LYS A 11 17.33 -26.26 9.82
N ILE A 12 17.11 -25.48 10.88
CA ILE A 12 17.09 -24.03 10.82
C ILE A 12 18.53 -23.58 10.58
N THR A 13 18.82 -23.13 9.38
CA THR A 13 20.10 -22.56 9.04
C THR A 13 19.95 -21.03 9.06
N ILE A 14 20.60 -20.44 10.07
CA ILE A 14 21.04 -19.03 10.20
C ILE A 14 20.04 -17.98 9.70
N GLU A 15 19.39 -17.35 10.66
CA GLU A 15 18.62 -16.12 10.48
C GLU A 15 19.59 -14.94 10.32
N GLU A 16 19.89 -14.53 9.10
CA GLU A 16 20.42 -13.19 8.86
C GLU A 16 19.25 -12.21 8.90
N THR A 17 19.04 -11.59 10.05
CA THR A 17 18.19 -10.42 10.17
C THR A 17 18.93 -9.23 9.61
N ALA A 18 18.68 -8.85 8.37
CA ALA A 18 19.06 -7.54 7.90
C ALA A 18 18.23 -6.51 8.67
N GLU A 19 18.87 -5.70 9.51
CA GLU A 19 18.22 -4.53 10.11
C GLU A 19 17.91 -3.54 9.00
N ARG A 20 16.65 -3.53 8.59
CA ARG A 20 16.10 -2.54 7.67
C ARG A 20 15.20 -1.57 8.42
N HIS A 21 15.05 -0.38 7.86
CA HIS A 21 13.99 0.54 8.25
C HIS A 21 12.65 -0.21 8.24
N PRO A 22 11.77 0.06 9.21
CA PRO A 22 10.47 -0.57 9.24
C PRO A 22 9.70 -0.28 7.95
N VAL A 23 8.91 -1.26 7.51
CA VAL A 23 8.05 -1.15 6.32
C VAL A 23 6.64 -0.78 6.77
N PRO A 24 6.15 0.42 6.44
CA PRO A 24 4.82 0.84 6.82
C PRO A 24 3.76 0.11 5.99
N VAL A 25 2.73 -0.42 6.66
CA VAL A 25 1.55 -1.04 6.02
C VAL A 25 0.30 -0.60 6.78
N LEU A 26 -0.62 0.05 6.10
CA LEU A 26 -1.88 0.58 6.64
C LEU A 26 -1.66 1.42 7.91
N GLY A 27 -0.62 2.27 7.89
CA GLY A 27 -0.27 3.15 9.00
C GLY A 27 0.42 2.47 10.19
N THR A 28 0.82 1.22 10.04
CA THR A 28 1.56 0.46 11.06
C THR A 28 2.93 0.06 10.52
N ASP A 29 3.97 0.27 11.33
CA ASP A 29 5.33 -0.13 10.99
C ASP A 29 5.57 -1.60 11.28
N TYR A 30 6.08 -2.33 10.28
CA TYR A 30 6.42 -3.74 10.36
C TYR A 30 7.93 -3.95 10.24
N LYS A 31 8.47 -4.84 11.06
CA LYS A 31 9.84 -5.35 10.91
C LYS A 31 9.89 -6.35 9.78
N VAL A 32 10.98 -6.37 9.01
CA VAL A 32 11.18 -7.34 7.93
C VAL A 32 12.17 -8.40 8.37
N LYS A 33 11.80 -9.68 8.20
CA LYS A 33 12.64 -10.84 8.46
C LYS A 33 12.79 -11.66 7.18
N ILE A 34 14.03 -11.89 6.76
CA ILE A 34 14.34 -12.72 5.60
C ILE A 34 14.70 -14.12 6.08
N ILE A 35 14.13 -15.13 5.44
CA ILE A 35 14.39 -16.53 5.73
C ILE A 35 14.72 -17.23 4.41
N TYR A 36 15.85 -17.92 4.35
CA TYR A 36 16.21 -18.74 3.18
C TYR A 36 15.75 -20.17 3.36
N LYS A 37 14.96 -20.67 2.40
CA LYS A 37 14.38 -21.99 2.42
C LYS A 37 14.62 -22.76 1.13
N ASN A 38 14.45 -24.07 1.15
CA ASN A 38 14.43 -24.90 -0.06
C ASN A 38 13.05 -24.84 -0.73
N ILE A 39 12.74 -23.68 -1.33
CA ILE A 39 11.50 -23.39 -2.04
C ILE A 39 11.82 -22.94 -3.47
N LYS A 40 10.84 -23.02 -4.36
CA LYS A 40 11.00 -22.60 -5.78
C LYS A 40 10.63 -21.12 -5.99
N VAL A 41 9.66 -20.63 -5.23
CA VAL A 41 9.08 -19.29 -5.36
C VAL A 41 9.19 -18.60 -4.00
N ALA A 42 9.39 -17.28 -4.02
CA ALA A 42 9.38 -16.48 -2.80
C ALA A 42 7.97 -16.49 -2.17
N GLU A 43 7.93 -16.60 -0.86
CA GLU A 43 6.71 -16.58 -0.05
C GLU A 43 6.77 -15.39 0.90
N LEU A 44 5.64 -14.76 1.15
CA LEU A 44 5.50 -13.66 2.09
C LEU A 44 4.40 -14.02 3.10
N ASP A 45 4.71 -13.83 4.37
CA ASP A 45 3.80 -14.02 5.48
C ASP A 45 3.90 -12.84 6.44
N VAL A 46 2.79 -12.47 7.08
CA VAL A 46 2.72 -11.34 8.02
C VAL A 46 2.14 -11.82 9.33
N GLU A 47 2.93 -11.74 10.38
CA GLU A 47 2.55 -12.17 11.72
C GLU A 47 3.18 -11.23 12.77
N ASP A 48 2.40 -10.81 13.78
CA ASP A 48 2.88 -10.01 14.92
C ASP A 48 3.72 -8.77 14.55
N LYS A 49 3.30 -8.00 13.54
CA LYS A 49 4.05 -6.85 13.00
C LYS A 49 5.42 -7.22 12.42
N ILE A 50 5.58 -8.46 11.97
CA ILE A 50 6.77 -8.93 11.27
C ILE A 50 6.35 -9.41 9.88
N ILE A 51 6.96 -8.85 8.86
CA ILE A 51 6.86 -9.34 7.48
C ILE A 51 7.96 -10.38 7.29
N LYS A 52 7.56 -11.65 7.19
CA LYS A 52 8.48 -12.78 6.92
C LYS A 52 8.57 -13.01 5.42
N ILE A 53 9.72 -12.76 4.83
CA ILE A 53 9.98 -13.00 3.40
C ILE A 53 10.84 -14.26 3.30
N SER A 54 10.23 -15.36 2.83
CA SER A 54 10.94 -16.61 2.57
C SER A 54 11.46 -16.60 1.13
N LEU A 55 12.77 -16.70 0.96
CA LEU A 55 13.44 -16.71 -0.33
C LEU A 55 14.05 -18.08 -0.65
N PRO A 56 14.08 -18.49 -1.93
CA PRO A 56 14.85 -19.64 -2.37
C PRO A 56 16.33 -19.55 -2.01
N ASN A 57 16.94 -20.64 -1.58
CA ASN A 57 18.37 -20.69 -1.19
C ASN A 57 19.33 -20.16 -2.28
N LYS A 58 18.96 -20.22 -3.56
CA LYS A 58 19.75 -19.68 -4.68
C LYS A 58 20.04 -18.18 -4.57
N TYR A 59 19.20 -17.44 -3.83
CA TYR A 59 19.35 -15.98 -3.65
C TYR A 59 20.22 -15.58 -2.46
N LYS A 60 20.74 -16.55 -1.68
CA LYS A 60 21.57 -16.29 -0.49
C LYS A 60 22.84 -15.45 -0.77
N LYS A 61 23.35 -15.52 -2.00
CA LYS A 61 24.55 -14.77 -2.46
C LYS A 61 24.20 -13.58 -3.37
N ALA A 62 22.92 -13.32 -3.62
CA ALA A 62 22.48 -12.22 -4.46
C ALA A 62 22.37 -10.90 -3.66
N ASN A 63 22.26 -9.77 -4.38
CA ASN A 63 21.92 -8.50 -3.73
C ASN A 63 20.48 -8.58 -3.15
N ASN A 64 20.41 -8.81 -1.84
CA ASN A 64 19.16 -9.03 -1.13
C ASN A 64 18.27 -7.80 -1.10
N GLU A 65 18.82 -6.59 -1.16
CA GLU A 65 18.05 -5.34 -1.12
C GLU A 65 17.09 -5.24 -2.30
N ARG A 66 17.59 -5.46 -3.51
CA ARG A 66 16.73 -5.41 -4.71
C ARG A 66 15.62 -6.47 -4.69
N ILE A 67 15.90 -7.66 -4.18
CA ILE A 67 14.91 -8.73 -4.09
C ILE A 67 13.85 -8.38 -3.07
N LEU A 68 14.24 -7.76 -1.96
CA LEU A 68 13.32 -7.27 -0.94
C LEU A 68 12.44 -6.16 -1.45
N ASP A 69 13.00 -5.18 -2.16
CA ASP A 69 12.23 -4.09 -2.76
C ASP A 69 11.14 -4.64 -3.70
N ILE A 70 11.50 -5.60 -4.56
CA ILE A 70 10.54 -6.27 -5.45
C ILE A 70 9.46 -7.01 -4.64
N ALA A 71 9.82 -7.68 -3.56
CA ALA A 71 8.86 -8.40 -2.73
C ALA A 71 7.91 -7.46 -1.99
N ILE A 72 8.42 -6.34 -1.47
CA ILE A 72 7.64 -5.29 -0.81
C ILE A 72 6.72 -4.60 -1.82
N ASP A 73 7.22 -4.24 -3.00
CA ASP A 73 6.41 -3.64 -4.07
C ASP A 73 5.23 -4.55 -4.46
N LYS A 74 5.48 -5.84 -4.65
CA LYS A 74 4.41 -6.82 -4.93
C LYS A 74 3.41 -6.97 -3.78
N MET A 75 3.88 -6.91 -2.55
CA MET A 75 3.00 -6.90 -1.38
C MET A 75 2.10 -5.66 -1.39
N TYR A 76 2.67 -4.48 -1.63
CA TYR A 76 1.90 -3.24 -1.73
C TYR A 76 0.87 -3.29 -2.86
N GLU A 77 1.23 -3.80 -4.03
CA GLU A 77 0.29 -4.00 -5.15
C GLU A 77 -0.91 -4.91 -4.76
N GLN A 78 -0.66 -5.98 -4.03
CA GLN A 78 -1.73 -6.90 -3.60
C GLN A 78 -2.65 -6.26 -2.56
N ILE A 79 -2.08 -5.57 -1.56
CA ILE A 79 -2.87 -4.86 -0.54
C ILE A 79 -3.63 -3.71 -1.19
N ALA A 80 -2.98 -2.97 -2.09
CA ALA A 80 -3.57 -1.85 -2.81
C ALA A 80 -4.82 -2.25 -3.60
N LYS A 81 -4.84 -3.40 -4.26
CA LYS A 81 -6.03 -3.89 -4.98
C LYS A 81 -7.25 -3.95 -4.06
N VAL A 82 -7.09 -4.49 -2.86
CA VAL A 82 -8.20 -4.65 -1.90
C VAL A 82 -8.59 -3.30 -1.28
N GLU A 83 -7.61 -2.53 -0.81
CA GLU A 83 -7.89 -1.28 -0.09
C GLU A 83 -8.35 -0.15 -1.00
N ILE A 84 -7.82 -0.07 -2.22
CA ILE A 84 -8.28 0.92 -3.20
C ILE A 84 -9.70 0.59 -3.68
N GLU A 85 -9.98 -0.67 -4.02
CA GLU A 85 -11.34 -1.09 -4.42
C GLU A 85 -12.36 -0.76 -3.32
N ARG A 86 -12.03 -1.05 -2.05
CA ARG A 86 -12.85 -0.68 -0.89
C ARG A 86 -13.09 0.84 -0.83
N ALA A 87 -12.03 1.64 -0.97
CA ALA A 87 -12.11 3.10 -0.88
C ALA A 87 -12.88 3.70 -2.08
N MET A 88 -12.67 3.18 -3.30
CA MET A 88 -13.41 3.57 -4.50
C MET A 88 -14.91 3.31 -4.34
N GLU A 89 -15.29 2.13 -3.86
CA GLU A 89 -16.70 1.77 -3.64
C GLU A 89 -17.34 2.63 -2.55
N LYS A 90 -16.63 2.84 -1.43
CA LYS A 90 -17.07 3.74 -0.35
C LYS A 90 -17.35 5.15 -0.90
N THR A 91 -16.42 5.69 -1.70
CA THR A 91 -16.53 7.04 -2.24
C THR A 91 -17.63 7.13 -3.31
N ARG A 92 -17.78 6.10 -4.15
CA ARG A 92 -18.88 5.99 -5.11
C ARG A 92 -20.24 6.07 -4.44
N ILE A 93 -20.44 5.34 -3.33
CA ILE A 93 -21.68 5.35 -2.56
C ILE A 93 -21.90 6.73 -1.94
N LEU A 94 -20.85 7.33 -1.37
CA LEU A 94 -20.90 8.62 -0.70
C LEU A 94 -21.27 9.76 -1.65
N LEU A 95 -20.71 9.77 -2.86
CA LEU A 95 -20.87 10.85 -3.83
C LEU A 95 -22.00 10.63 -4.84
N GLY A 96 -22.42 9.37 -5.04
CA GLY A 96 -23.46 9.01 -6.00
C GLY A 96 -23.02 9.03 -7.47
N PHE A 97 -21.71 9.06 -7.75
CA PHE A 97 -21.14 8.95 -9.09
C PHE A 97 -19.80 8.22 -9.04
N ALA A 98 -19.29 7.78 -10.20
CA ALA A 98 -18.02 7.06 -10.32
C ALA A 98 -17.20 7.58 -11.51
N PRO A 99 -15.88 7.36 -11.54
CA PRO A 99 -15.10 7.49 -12.76
C PRO A 99 -15.54 6.43 -13.79
N GLU A 100 -15.20 6.64 -15.05
CA GLU A 100 -15.41 5.64 -16.12
C GLU A 100 -14.51 4.41 -15.92
N ASP A 101 -13.31 4.64 -15.38
CA ASP A 101 -12.33 3.58 -15.10
C ASP A 101 -11.39 4.02 -13.97
N TYR A 102 -10.69 3.05 -13.37
CA TYR A 102 -9.55 3.34 -12.50
C TYR A 102 -8.41 2.34 -12.71
N GLU A 103 -7.19 2.79 -12.44
CA GLU A 103 -5.98 2.00 -12.59
C GLU A 103 -5.11 2.09 -11.33
N ILE A 104 -4.53 0.97 -10.92
CA ILE A 104 -3.52 0.91 -9.88
C ILE A 104 -2.17 0.82 -10.57
N LYS A 105 -1.37 1.90 -10.45
CA LYS A 105 -0.09 2.01 -11.16
C LYS A 105 0.94 2.75 -10.31
N LYS A 106 2.16 2.22 -10.24
CA LYS A 106 3.26 2.90 -9.57
C LYS A 106 3.59 4.18 -10.32
N MET A 107 3.57 5.30 -9.61
CA MET A 107 3.86 6.64 -10.13
C MET A 107 5.03 7.26 -9.36
N TYR A 108 5.75 8.16 -10.02
CA TYR A 108 6.82 8.92 -9.39
C TYR A 108 6.25 10.22 -8.82
N ASN A 109 6.47 10.46 -7.51
CA ASN A 109 6.02 11.68 -6.81
C ASN A 109 4.51 11.98 -6.87
N GLU A 110 3.66 10.98 -7.05
CA GLU A 110 2.20 11.13 -7.00
C GLU A 110 1.57 9.94 -6.32
N LEU A 111 0.55 10.18 -5.49
CA LEU A 111 -0.24 9.15 -4.82
C LEU A 111 -1.56 8.86 -5.54
N GLY A 112 -2.10 9.86 -6.22
CA GLY A 112 -3.28 9.77 -7.05
C GLY A 112 -3.22 10.77 -8.19
N ARG A 113 -4.00 10.53 -9.23
CA ARG A 113 -4.20 11.42 -10.36
C ARG A 113 -5.55 11.16 -11.01
N CYS A 114 -6.24 12.23 -11.37
CA CYS A 114 -7.44 12.17 -12.20
C CYS A 114 -7.14 12.71 -13.61
N GLU A 115 -7.16 11.83 -14.60
CA GLU A 115 -7.02 12.17 -16.01
C GLU A 115 -8.39 12.01 -16.70
N GLU A 116 -8.95 13.13 -17.16
CA GLU A 116 -10.31 13.15 -17.74
C GLU A 116 -11.35 12.53 -16.79
N ASN A 117 -11.81 11.31 -17.05
CA ASN A 117 -12.75 10.55 -16.25
C ASN A 117 -12.16 9.28 -15.67
N LYS A 118 -10.84 9.12 -15.71
CA LYS A 118 -10.10 7.99 -15.14
C LYS A 118 -9.31 8.42 -13.92
N ILE A 119 -9.35 7.60 -12.88
CA ILE A 119 -8.54 7.78 -11.66
C ILE A 119 -7.38 6.79 -11.67
N ILE A 120 -6.16 7.27 -11.44
CA ILE A 120 -4.95 6.46 -11.31
C ILE A 120 -4.46 6.58 -9.88
N ILE A 121 -4.28 5.46 -9.20
CA ILE A 121 -3.83 5.43 -7.79
C ILE A 121 -2.52 4.66 -7.67
N ASN A 122 -1.57 5.27 -6.97
CA ASN A 122 -0.28 4.65 -6.67
C ASN A 122 -0.45 3.58 -5.58
N PRO A 123 -0.01 2.32 -5.77
CA PRO A 123 -0.08 1.29 -4.73
C PRO A 123 0.65 1.67 -3.44
N GLU A 124 1.57 2.62 -3.47
CA GLU A 124 2.28 3.11 -2.28
C GLU A 124 1.37 3.80 -1.25
N ILE A 125 0.12 4.14 -1.60
CA ILE A 125 -0.84 4.69 -0.62
C ILE A 125 -1.11 3.73 0.55
N VAL A 126 -0.87 2.44 0.38
CA VAL A 126 -1.05 1.45 1.46
C VAL A 126 -0.02 1.55 2.58
N LYS A 127 0.97 2.42 2.44
CA LYS A 127 1.84 2.84 3.53
C LYS A 127 1.07 3.60 4.62
N TYR A 128 0.00 4.29 4.24
CA TYR A 128 -0.83 5.12 5.12
C TYR A 128 -2.02 4.35 5.71
N GLY A 129 -2.61 4.90 6.77
CA GLY A 129 -3.84 4.38 7.36
C GLY A 129 -5.03 4.44 6.39
N ARG A 130 -6.04 3.60 6.63
CA ARG A 130 -7.23 3.53 5.79
C ARG A 130 -7.97 4.85 5.63
N ASP A 131 -7.96 5.68 6.66
CA ASP A 131 -8.54 7.01 6.65
C ASP A 131 -7.83 7.94 5.65
N VAL A 132 -6.50 7.87 5.57
CA VAL A 132 -5.70 8.61 4.58
C VAL A 132 -5.94 8.07 3.17
N ILE A 133 -6.05 6.74 3.00
CA ILE A 133 -6.39 6.11 1.72
C ILE A 133 -7.76 6.59 1.23
N ASP A 134 -8.75 6.59 2.11
CA ASP A 134 -10.11 7.07 1.80
C ASP A 134 -10.10 8.54 1.38
N TYR A 135 -9.31 9.36 2.08
CA TYR A 135 -9.14 10.77 1.74
C TYR A 135 -8.49 10.97 0.36
N ILE A 136 -7.41 10.26 0.03
CA ILE A 136 -6.76 10.36 -1.28
C ILE A 136 -7.75 10.00 -2.40
N VAL A 137 -8.50 8.91 -2.24
CA VAL A 137 -9.51 8.50 -3.22
C VAL A 137 -10.62 9.55 -3.34
N LEU A 138 -11.13 10.11 -2.24
CA LEU A 138 -12.11 11.19 -2.26
C LEU A 138 -11.59 12.43 -2.99
N HIS A 139 -10.33 12.79 -2.77
CA HIS A 139 -9.66 13.90 -3.44
C HIS A 139 -9.66 13.71 -4.96
N GLU A 140 -9.28 12.53 -5.45
CA GLU A 140 -9.29 12.22 -6.88
C GLU A 140 -10.71 12.20 -7.47
N TYR A 141 -11.71 11.77 -6.70
CA TYR A 141 -13.11 11.88 -7.12
C TYR A 141 -13.58 13.34 -7.24
N CYS A 142 -13.10 14.24 -6.39
CA CYS A 142 -13.40 15.67 -6.52
C CYS A 142 -12.87 16.22 -7.84
N HIS A 143 -11.73 15.69 -8.34
CA HIS A 143 -11.16 16.07 -9.64
C HIS A 143 -11.99 15.61 -10.85
N LEU A 144 -12.89 14.66 -10.71
CA LEU A 144 -13.84 14.34 -11.79
C LEU A 144 -14.77 15.53 -12.10
N LYS A 145 -15.07 16.37 -11.10
CA LYS A 145 -15.90 17.58 -11.26
C LYS A 145 -15.10 18.88 -11.39
N TYR A 146 -14.00 18.97 -10.69
CA TYR A 146 -13.19 20.18 -10.59
C TYR A 146 -11.73 19.87 -10.94
N LYS A 147 -11.28 20.25 -12.11
CA LYS A 147 -9.93 19.93 -12.59
C LYS A 147 -8.79 20.62 -11.82
N THR A 148 -9.13 21.63 -11.01
CA THR A 148 -8.19 22.37 -10.16
C THR A 148 -8.76 22.52 -8.77
N HIS A 149 -7.91 22.82 -7.79
CA HIS A 149 -8.30 23.06 -6.39
C HIS A 149 -9.02 24.41 -6.18
N CYS A 150 -9.99 24.72 -7.03
CA CYS A 150 -10.79 25.93 -6.95
C CYS A 150 -11.74 25.92 -5.73
N LYS A 151 -12.42 27.05 -5.46
CA LYS A 151 -13.38 27.15 -4.36
C LYS A 151 -14.48 26.06 -4.40
N GLY A 152 -14.88 25.63 -5.59
CA GLY A 152 -15.85 24.53 -5.77
C GLY A 152 -15.32 23.19 -5.30
N PHE A 153 -14.05 22.87 -5.63
CA PHE A 153 -13.35 21.70 -5.17
C PHE A 153 -13.28 21.67 -3.64
N ILE A 154 -12.79 22.74 -3.03
CA ILE A 154 -12.66 22.84 -1.57
C ILE A 154 -14.00 22.65 -0.88
N LYS A 155 -15.06 23.35 -1.33
CA LYS A 155 -16.40 23.18 -0.77
C LYS A 155 -16.94 21.75 -0.89
N MET A 156 -16.63 21.07 -1.98
CA MET A 156 -17.01 19.68 -2.16
C MET A 156 -16.25 18.79 -1.18
N LEU A 157 -14.95 18.98 -1.06
CA LEU A 157 -14.09 18.23 -0.15
C LEU A 157 -14.51 18.43 1.31
N GLU A 158 -14.67 19.67 1.77
CA GLU A 158 -15.16 20.03 3.12
C GLU A 158 -16.52 19.40 3.46
N LYS A 159 -17.41 19.33 2.47
CA LYS A 159 -18.75 18.75 2.67
C LYS A 159 -18.69 17.27 3.05
N TYR A 160 -17.76 16.49 2.47
CA TYR A 160 -17.69 15.05 2.63
C TYR A 160 -16.58 14.62 3.59
N GLU A 161 -15.57 15.46 3.79
CA GLU A 161 -14.47 15.28 4.77
C GLU A 161 -14.16 16.61 5.45
N PRO A 162 -14.92 17.00 6.47
CA PRO A 162 -14.73 18.28 7.15
C PRO A 162 -13.35 18.47 7.78
N ASN A 163 -12.66 17.39 8.08
CA ASN A 163 -11.33 17.40 8.68
C ASN A 163 -10.20 17.16 7.66
N PHE A 164 -10.42 17.46 6.39
CA PHE A 164 -9.49 17.17 5.30
C PHE A 164 -8.09 17.77 5.52
N GLU A 165 -7.98 18.93 6.17
CA GLU A 165 -6.70 19.58 6.47
C GLU A 165 -5.75 18.69 7.31
N LYS A 166 -6.30 17.80 8.15
CA LYS A 166 -5.53 16.82 8.92
C LYS A 166 -4.75 15.89 7.98
N TYR A 167 -5.40 15.39 6.92
CA TYR A 167 -4.79 14.47 5.96
C TYR A 167 -3.79 15.20 5.06
N GLU A 168 -4.11 16.45 4.68
CA GLU A 168 -3.19 17.33 3.98
C GLU A 168 -1.86 17.49 4.71
N LYS A 169 -1.95 17.77 6.01
CA LYS A 169 -0.77 17.92 6.85
C LYS A 169 0.06 16.64 6.88
N ILE A 170 -0.57 15.47 7.08
CA ILE A 170 0.10 14.18 7.07
C ILE A 170 0.81 13.96 5.72
N LEU A 171 0.12 14.21 4.60
CA LEU A 171 0.67 13.97 3.27
C LEU A 171 1.81 14.92 2.93
N LYS A 172 1.72 16.20 3.31
CA LYS A 172 2.81 17.17 3.12
C LYS A 172 4.08 16.84 3.92
N GLU A 173 3.93 16.27 5.11
CA GLU A 173 5.07 15.88 5.95
C GLU A 173 5.81 14.65 5.42
N VAL A 174 5.12 13.72 4.75
CA VAL A 174 5.67 12.41 4.38
C VAL A 174 5.80 12.18 2.88
N PHE A 175 5.20 13.05 2.06
CA PHE A 175 5.20 12.90 0.61
C PHE A 175 5.45 14.24 -0.11
N TRP A 176 6.63 14.37 -0.73
CA TRP A 176 7.08 15.60 -1.39
C TRP A 176 6.24 16.03 -2.59
N GLY A 177 5.57 15.09 -3.24
CA GLY A 177 4.73 15.33 -4.41
C GLY A 177 3.32 15.80 -4.11
N TRP A 178 2.93 15.89 -2.83
CA TRP A 178 1.60 16.35 -2.45
C TRP A 178 1.57 17.88 -2.37
N ASN A 179 1.31 18.51 -3.52
CA ASN A 179 1.19 19.96 -3.64
C ASN A 179 -0.24 20.34 -4.03
N TRP A 180 -0.73 21.38 -3.37
CA TRP A 180 -2.01 22.05 -3.67
C TRP A 180 -1.85 23.16 -4.68
#